data_c55bb0e73092e88c4d457f976bcfa56d
#
_entry.id   c55bb0e73092e88c4d457f976bcfa56d
#
_cell.length_a   1.000
_cell.length_b   1.000
_cell.length_c   1.000
_cell.angle_alpha   90.00
_cell.angle_beta   90.00
_cell.angle_gamma   90.00
#
_symmetry.space_group_name_H-M   'P 1'
#
loop_
_entity.id
_entity.type
_entity.pdbx_description
1 polymer ?
#
loop_
_entity_poly.entity_id
_entity_poly.type
_entity_poly.pdbx_seq_one_letter_code
_entity_poly.pdbx_strand_id
1 'polypeptide(L)'
;MTHVLDVDLTDPQLYTKGFPHEVFTELRSRGAIHRHLAVEGRPGIPPIPFWSIVTHPEIQQANRDWKTFAASGGPMMEPNPLLSAGRTLVSMDPPDQAEMRRIITSEFTPRMIGRLEQLIAARTAQILEAATGEVCDFVGDIAYQVPMHLIADIVGIPESDRPWVFERVDHLLKSGDPYRGYTEDDRLGFQVELFEYAQRLTADKRAHPTDDVWTKLAGQLDGFELEMFFLILSIAGSETTRNALTQGLIALLDNPDQWAELRADRDLAVTAADEAIRWASPVLFFGRTATCDVTVGGQDVKSGDRVLFWYPSGNRDDSVFADPFRFDIHRSPNPHLSFGGGGVHYCLGANLARKEVQVVLGALAAGYDVELAGPPVWAGGGPVHNVGIGIDSLPVRMTARSH
;
A
#
# COMPACT_ATOMS: atom_id res chain seq x y z
N MET A 1 -13.49 33.38 -1.67
CA MET A 1 -13.34 32.96 -3.08
C MET A 1 -12.55 31.66 -3.07
N THR A 2 -13.14 30.55 -3.52
CA THR A 2 -12.44 29.26 -3.60
C THR A 2 -11.38 29.39 -4.68
N HIS A 3 -10.10 29.38 -4.32
CA HIS A 3 -9.02 29.35 -5.29
C HIS A 3 -9.06 28.00 -6.01
N VAL A 4 -9.52 27.99 -7.23
CA VAL A 4 -9.35 26.86 -8.16
C VAL A 4 -7.88 26.85 -8.54
N LEU A 5 -7.22 25.74 -8.31
CA LEU A 5 -5.81 25.58 -8.70
C LEU A 5 -5.72 25.25 -10.18
N ASP A 6 -4.74 25.86 -10.84
CA ASP A 6 -4.45 25.60 -12.28
C ASP A 6 -3.82 24.22 -12.51
N VAL A 7 -3.59 23.43 -11.45
CA VAL A 7 -2.97 22.09 -11.52
C VAL A 7 -4.03 21.00 -11.48
N ASP A 8 -4.04 20.21 -12.52
CA ASP A 8 -4.86 19.02 -12.61
C ASP A 8 -4.16 17.80 -12.00
N LEU A 9 -4.49 17.50 -10.72
CA LEU A 9 -3.93 16.34 -10.01
C LEU A 9 -4.32 14.99 -10.62
N THR A 10 -5.23 14.96 -11.59
CA THR A 10 -5.62 13.73 -12.28
C THR A 10 -4.78 13.48 -13.54
N ASP A 11 -3.86 14.39 -13.90
CA ASP A 11 -3.01 14.23 -15.07
C ASP A 11 -1.93 13.15 -14.83
N PRO A 12 -1.97 12.01 -15.55
CA PRO A 12 -0.99 10.95 -15.40
C PRO A 12 0.45 11.40 -15.72
N GLN A 13 0.62 12.45 -16.53
CA GLN A 13 1.94 12.97 -16.85
C GLN A 13 2.69 13.52 -15.62
N LEU A 14 1.96 13.97 -14.60
CA LEU A 14 2.56 14.42 -13.33
C LEU A 14 3.27 13.29 -12.59
N TYR A 15 2.91 12.03 -12.85
CA TYR A 15 3.34 10.87 -12.04
C TYR A 15 4.33 9.95 -12.75
N THR A 16 4.78 10.31 -13.94
CA THR A 16 5.69 9.46 -14.75
C THR A 16 7.06 9.21 -14.14
N LYS A 17 7.44 9.98 -13.13
CA LYS A 17 8.71 9.85 -12.39
C LYS A 17 8.50 9.72 -10.87
N GLY A 18 7.35 9.21 -10.47
CA GLY A 18 6.95 9.11 -9.07
C GLY A 18 5.97 10.22 -8.64
N PHE A 19 5.78 10.37 -7.34
CA PHE A 19 4.84 11.34 -6.79
C PHE A 19 5.34 12.78 -7.02
N PRO A 20 4.49 13.72 -7.50
CA PRO A 20 4.89 15.08 -7.85
C PRO A 20 5.04 15.98 -6.60
N HIS A 21 6.07 15.73 -5.82
CA HIS A 21 6.30 16.38 -4.52
C HIS A 21 6.34 17.91 -4.60
N GLU A 22 6.88 18.49 -5.67
CA GLU A 22 6.96 19.95 -5.86
C GLU A 22 5.57 20.57 -5.94
N VAL A 23 4.66 19.92 -6.70
CA VAL A 23 3.26 20.35 -6.82
C VAL A 23 2.59 20.33 -5.44
N PHE A 24 2.76 19.26 -4.68
CA PHE A 24 2.15 19.14 -3.35
C PHE A 24 2.79 20.05 -2.31
N THR A 25 4.07 20.41 -2.45
CA THR A 25 4.71 21.42 -1.61
C THR A 25 4.09 22.79 -1.85
N GLU A 26 3.85 23.15 -3.12
CA GLU A 26 3.14 24.38 -3.45
C GLU A 26 1.71 24.37 -2.92
N LEU A 27 0.99 23.23 -3.02
CA LEU A 27 -0.35 23.12 -2.44
C LEU A 27 -0.33 23.35 -0.92
N ARG A 28 0.56 22.71 -0.18
CA ARG A 28 0.68 22.90 1.27
C ARG A 28 0.97 24.37 1.65
N SER A 29 1.80 25.07 0.86
CA SER A 29 2.10 26.48 1.09
C SER A 29 0.89 27.40 0.94
N ARG A 30 -0.12 26.98 0.15
CA ARG A 30 -1.35 27.75 -0.12
C ARG A 30 -2.49 27.41 0.84
N GLY A 31 -2.41 26.28 1.54
CA GLY A 31 -3.41 25.87 2.54
C GLY A 31 -3.52 24.35 2.69
N ALA A 32 -4.33 23.96 3.67
CA ALA A 32 -4.46 22.55 4.05
C ALA A 32 -5.35 21.73 3.10
N ILE A 33 -6.30 22.38 2.44
CA ILE A 33 -7.30 21.72 1.60
C ILE A 33 -7.58 22.55 0.34
N HIS A 34 -7.75 21.87 -0.79
CA HIS A 34 -7.97 22.50 -2.09
C HIS A 34 -9.11 21.81 -2.84
N ARG A 35 -9.96 22.61 -3.50
CA ARG A 35 -11.02 22.10 -4.36
C ARG A 35 -10.53 21.99 -5.78
N HIS A 36 -10.75 20.81 -6.38
CA HIS A 36 -10.47 20.52 -7.79
C HIS A 36 -11.76 20.43 -8.57
N LEU A 37 -11.71 20.93 -9.81
CA LEU A 37 -12.84 20.80 -10.75
C LEU A 37 -12.89 19.39 -11.31
N ALA A 38 -14.07 19.01 -11.77
CA ALA A 38 -14.26 17.81 -12.55
C ALA A 38 -13.45 17.86 -13.86
N VAL A 39 -12.86 16.73 -14.24
CA VAL A 39 -12.15 16.56 -15.50
C VAL A 39 -12.89 15.49 -16.30
N GLU A 40 -13.42 15.86 -17.47
CA GLU A 40 -14.13 14.94 -18.35
C GLU A 40 -13.16 14.10 -19.21
N GLY A 41 -13.57 12.88 -19.53
CA GLY A 41 -12.92 12.03 -20.53
C GLY A 41 -11.65 11.32 -20.10
N ARG A 42 -11.30 11.31 -18.81
CA ARG A 42 -10.19 10.51 -18.29
C ARG A 42 -10.66 9.18 -17.72
N PRO A 43 -10.11 8.05 -18.18
CA PRO A 43 -10.44 6.73 -17.63
C PRO A 43 -10.20 6.68 -16.12
N GLY A 44 -11.16 6.15 -15.36
CA GLY A 44 -11.06 5.98 -13.90
C GLY A 44 -11.14 7.27 -13.06
N ILE A 45 -11.35 8.42 -13.69
CA ILE A 45 -11.52 9.72 -13.04
C ILE A 45 -12.95 10.17 -13.25
N PRO A 46 -13.76 10.33 -12.17
CA PRO A 46 -15.14 10.78 -12.32
C PRO A 46 -15.20 12.24 -12.76
N PRO A 47 -16.19 12.63 -13.56
CA PRO A 47 -16.43 14.01 -13.91
C PRO A 47 -17.13 14.78 -12.77
N ILE A 48 -16.64 14.64 -11.55
CA ILE A 48 -17.15 15.29 -10.35
C ILE A 48 -16.04 16.08 -9.65
N PRO A 49 -16.36 17.24 -9.06
CA PRO A 49 -15.42 17.96 -8.22
C PRO A 49 -15.03 17.14 -6.99
N PHE A 50 -13.82 17.35 -6.52
CA PHE A 50 -13.34 16.72 -5.28
C PHE A 50 -12.45 17.69 -4.48
N TRP A 51 -12.24 17.35 -3.21
CA TRP A 51 -11.36 18.06 -2.31
C TRP A 51 -10.08 17.24 -2.08
N SER A 52 -8.94 17.92 -1.99
CA SER A 52 -7.65 17.33 -1.62
C SER A 52 -7.18 17.89 -0.29
N ILE A 53 -7.07 17.06 0.74
CA ILE A 53 -6.39 17.41 2.00
C ILE A 53 -4.93 17.01 1.82
N VAL A 54 -4.01 17.98 2.02
CA VAL A 54 -2.59 17.83 1.67
C VAL A 54 -1.62 18.00 2.84
N THR A 55 -2.08 18.48 4.00
CA THR A 55 -1.26 18.69 5.20
C THR A 55 -1.41 17.53 6.19
N HIS A 56 -0.35 17.22 6.92
CA HIS A 56 -0.32 16.10 7.85
C HIS A 56 -1.37 16.19 8.97
N PRO A 57 -1.53 17.31 9.70
CA PRO A 57 -2.47 17.39 10.81
C PRO A 57 -3.93 17.17 10.37
N GLU A 58 -4.33 17.78 9.24
CA GLU A 58 -5.70 17.68 8.73
C GLU A 58 -5.99 16.29 8.16
N ILE A 59 -5.03 15.66 7.48
CA ILE A 59 -5.16 14.24 7.06
C ILE A 59 -5.34 13.35 8.28
N GLN A 60 -4.51 13.52 9.31
CA GLN A 60 -4.59 12.71 10.53
C GLN A 60 -5.92 12.91 11.26
N GLN A 61 -6.38 14.15 11.37
CA GLN A 61 -7.67 14.47 12.00
C GLN A 61 -8.82 13.85 11.21
N ALA A 62 -8.86 14.04 9.89
CA ALA A 62 -9.91 13.53 9.02
C ALA A 62 -9.97 11.99 9.00
N ASN A 63 -8.82 11.30 9.01
CA ASN A 63 -8.78 9.84 9.13
C ASN A 63 -9.39 9.30 10.44
N ARG A 64 -9.35 10.07 11.51
CA ARG A 64 -9.91 9.70 12.82
C ARG A 64 -11.40 10.02 12.93
N ASP A 65 -11.89 10.95 12.14
CA ASP A 65 -13.28 11.38 12.13
C ASP A 65 -14.09 10.65 11.04
N TRP A 66 -14.21 9.34 11.21
CA TRP A 66 -15.00 8.49 10.31
C TRP A 66 -16.48 8.86 10.24
N LYS A 67 -17.01 9.56 11.27
CA LYS A 67 -18.42 10.00 11.28
C LYS A 67 -18.67 11.12 10.27
N THR A 68 -17.71 12.03 10.15
CA THR A 68 -17.76 13.12 9.17
C THR A 68 -17.26 12.67 7.80
N PHE A 69 -16.23 11.81 7.75
CA PHE A 69 -15.59 11.34 6.51
C PHE A 69 -15.78 9.84 6.34
N ALA A 70 -16.96 9.45 5.84
CA ALA A 70 -17.36 8.05 5.70
C ALA A 70 -16.54 7.31 4.62
N ALA A 71 -16.27 6.04 4.88
CA ALA A 71 -15.57 5.15 3.95
C ALA A 71 -16.52 4.48 2.94
N SER A 72 -17.82 4.55 3.13
CA SER A 72 -18.85 3.84 2.36
C SER A 72 -18.85 4.14 0.86
N GLY A 73 -18.24 5.25 0.41
CA GLY A 73 -17.99 5.52 -1.01
C GLY A 73 -16.81 4.76 -1.64
N GLY A 74 -16.12 3.93 -0.84
CA GLY A 74 -14.88 3.25 -1.25
C GLY A 74 -13.63 4.16 -1.17
N PRO A 75 -12.43 3.56 -1.30
CA PRO A 75 -11.16 4.27 -1.12
C PRO A 75 -10.67 5.05 -2.36
N MET A 76 -11.24 4.76 -3.52
CA MET A 76 -10.80 5.31 -4.81
C MET A 76 -11.26 6.76 -5.00
N MET A 77 -10.74 7.45 -6.01
CA MET A 77 -11.22 8.78 -6.40
C MET A 77 -12.67 8.70 -6.85
N GLU A 78 -12.97 7.75 -7.73
CA GLU A 78 -14.34 7.41 -8.12
C GLU A 78 -14.94 6.39 -7.16
N PRO A 79 -16.19 6.59 -6.69
CA PRO A 79 -16.89 5.55 -5.94
C PRO A 79 -17.01 4.27 -6.76
N ASN A 80 -16.40 3.17 -6.29
CA ASN A 80 -16.49 1.87 -6.96
C ASN A 80 -17.68 1.09 -6.40
N PRO A 81 -18.68 0.68 -7.22
CA PRO A 81 -19.87 -0.03 -6.75
C PRO A 81 -19.57 -1.32 -5.98
N LEU A 82 -18.56 -2.10 -6.38
CA LEU A 82 -18.17 -3.31 -5.67
C LEU A 82 -17.57 -3.02 -4.30
N LEU A 83 -16.69 -2.02 -4.23
CA LEU A 83 -16.11 -1.58 -2.96
C LEU A 83 -17.10 -0.78 -2.13
N SER A 84 -18.02 -0.03 -2.78
CA SER A 84 -19.08 0.75 -2.12
C SER A 84 -20.24 -0.11 -1.62
N ALA A 85 -20.31 -1.39 -2.00
CA ALA A 85 -21.29 -2.32 -1.44
C ALA A 85 -21.14 -2.53 0.08
N GLY A 86 -20.12 -1.88 0.70
CA GLY A 86 -20.00 -1.79 2.15
C GLY A 86 -19.66 -3.13 2.82
N ARG A 87 -18.98 -4.04 2.12
CA ARG A 87 -18.68 -5.40 2.63
C ARG A 87 -17.18 -5.67 2.76
N THR A 88 -16.37 -4.62 2.80
CA THR A 88 -14.91 -4.74 3.01
C THR A 88 -14.44 -3.80 4.10
N LEU A 89 -13.38 -4.18 4.82
CA LEU A 89 -12.82 -3.35 5.90
C LEU A 89 -12.42 -1.93 5.46
N VAL A 90 -12.15 -1.72 4.18
CA VAL A 90 -11.73 -0.41 3.65
C VAL A 90 -12.90 0.48 3.22
N SER A 91 -14.10 -0.11 3.06
CA SER A 91 -15.31 0.59 2.62
C SER A 91 -16.49 0.50 3.61
N MET A 92 -16.31 -0.21 4.72
CA MET A 92 -17.28 -0.24 5.82
C MET A 92 -16.98 0.85 6.82
N ASP A 93 -18.02 1.35 7.48
CA ASP A 93 -17.90 2.20 8.66
C ASP A 93 -18.44 1.44 9.91
N PRO A 94 -18.04 1.84 11.14
CA PRO A 94 -18.64 1.27 12.35
C PRO A 94 -20.18 1.43 12.40
N PRO A 95 -20.93 0.46 12.96
CA PRO A 95 -20.43 -0.66 13.80
C PRO A 95 -19.91 -1.88 13.01
N ASP A 96 -20.36 -2.11 11.77
CA ASP A 96 -20.09 -3.32 11.00
C ASP A 96 -18.59 -3.51 10.72
N GLN A 97 -17.89 -2.41 10.40
CA GLN A 97 -16.43 -2.41 10.25
C GLN A 97 -15.72 -2.89 11.53
N ALA A 98 -16.17 -2.41 12.69
CA ALA A 98 -15.56 -2.77 13.96
C ALA A 98 -15.74 -4.26 14.29
N GLU A 99 -16.90 -4.82 13.96
CA GLU A 99 -17.19 -6.25 14.15
C GLU A 99 -16.32 -7.12 13.25
N MET A 100 -16.29 -6.86 11.95
CA MET A 100 -15.44 -7.59 11.00
C MET A 100 -13.96 -7.47 11.38
N ARG A 101 -13.51 -6.26 11.73
CA ARG A 101 -12.12 -6.03 12.18
C ARG A 101 -11.79 -6.86 13.42
N ARG A 102 -12.71 -6.95 14.39
CA ARG A 102 -12.52 -7.75 15.60
C ARG A 102 -12.35 -9.23 15.27
N ILE A 103 -13.19 -9.76 14.37
CA ILE A 103 -13.10 -11.15 13.91
C ILE A 103 -11.71 -11.42 13.31
N ILE A 104 -11.30 -10.60 12.36
CA ILE A 104 -10.02 -10.79 11.66
C ILE A 104 -8.84 -10.61 12.61
N THR A 105 -8.85 -9.56 13.43
CA THR A 105 -7.73 -9.26 14.35
C THR A 105 -7.55 -10.35 15.42
N SER A 106 -8.63 -11.02 15.82
CA SER A 106 -8.55 -12.10 16.84
C SER A 106 -7.68 -13.28 16.40
N GLU A 107 -7.49 -13.44 15.07
CA GLU A 107 -6.67 -14.52 14.52
C GLU A 107 -5.17 -14.18 14.47
N PHE A 108 -4.81 -12.88 14.57
CA PHE A 108 -3.42 -12.41 14.62
C PHE A 108 -2.90 -12.37 16.08
N THR A 109 -2.89 -13.53 16.72
CA THR A 109 -2.39 -13.67 18.11
C THR A 109 -0.88 -13.45 18.19
N PRO A 110 -0.30 -13.12 19.37
CA PRO A 110 1.15 -13.02 19.56
C PRO A 110 1.91 -14.28 19.08
N ARG A 111 1.34 -15.47 19.28
CA ARG A 111 1.91 -16.73 18.80
C ARG A 111 1.95 -16.79 17.26
N MET A 112 0.86 -16.36 16.60
CA MET A 112 0.79 -16.32 15.14
C MET A 112 1.79 -15.31 14.59
N ILE A 113 1.88 -14.11 15.17
CA ILE A 113 2.84 -13.08 14.76
C ILE A 113 4.28 -13.59 14.88
N GLY A 114 4.64 -14.25 16.00
CA GLY A 114 5.98 -14.84 16.14
C GLY A 114 6.28 -15.93 15.11
N ARG A 115 5.29 -16.73 14.70
CA ARG A 115 5.43 -17.70 13.61
C ARG A 115 5.62 -16.99 12.25
N LEU A 116 4.87 -15.93 11.98
CA LEU A 116 5.00 -15.14 10.75
C LEU A 116 6.38 -14.48 10.66
N GLU A 117 6.94 -13.97 11.75
CA GLU A 117 8.30 -13.41 11.76
C GLU A 117 9.36 -14.43 11.35
N GLN A 118 9.25 -15.68 11.83
CA GLN A 118 10.14 -16.76 11.42
C GLN A 118 9.97 -17.11 9.93
N LEU A 119 8.72 -17.13 9.44
CA LEU A 119 8.44 -17.39 8.03
C LEU A 119 8.99 -16.29 7.14
N ILE A 120 8.82 -15.01 7.50
CA ILE A 120 9.38 -13.88 6.77
C ILE A 120 10.89 -14.05 6.62
N ALA A 121 11.62 -14.33 7.71
CA ALA A 121 13.07 -14.48 7.68
C ALA A 121 13.51 -15.65 6.78
N ALA A 122 12.84 -16.81 6.90
CA ALA A 122 13.15 -18.00 6.11
C ALA A 122 12.86 -17.77 4.60
N ARG A 123 11.70 -17.18 4.26
CA ARG A 123 11.33 -16.87 2.88
C ARG A 123 12.27 -15.83 2.27
N THR A 124 12.57 -14.77 3.03
CA THR A 124 13.53 -13.74 2.59
C THR A 124 14.88 -14.36 2.25
N ALA A 125 15.42 -15.21 3.12
CA ALA A 125 16.70 -15.85 2.88
C ALA A 125 16.70 -16.70 1.58
N GLN A 126 15.66 -17.51 1.37
CA GLN A 126 15.51 -18.34 0.16
C GLN A 126 15.41 -17.48 -1.11
N ILE A 127 14.62 -16.41 -1.08
CA ILE A 127 14.41 -15.52 -2.23
C ILE A 127 15.72 -14.77 -2.58
N LEU A 128 16.39 -14.21 -1.57
CA LEU A 128 17.65 -13.49 -1.78
C LEU A 128 18.77 -14.41 -2.30
N GLU A 129 18.86 -15.65 -1.80
CA GLU A 129 19.82 -16.63 -2.28
C GLU A 129 19.56 -16.99 -3.76
N ALA A 130 18.29 -17.20 -4.14
CA ALA A 130 17.92 -17.50 -5.51
C ALA A 130 18.18 -16.34 -6.49
N ALA A 131 18.16 -15.09 -6.03
CA ALA A 131 18.38 -13.89 -6.83
C ALA A 131 19.86 -13.49 -6.91
N THR A 132 20.77 -14.25 -6.30
CA THR A 132 22.21 -13.89 -6.19
C THR A 132 23.00 -14.37 -7.41
N GLY A 133 23.95 -13.53 -7.89
CA GLY A 133 24.98 -13.89 -8.88
C GLY A 133 24.79 -13.19 -10.22
N GLU A 134 23.62 -13.25 -10.83
CA GLU A 134 23.30 -12.56 -12.08
C GLU A 134 22.54 -11.25 -11.84
N VAL A 135 22.29 -10.51 -12.91
CA VAL A 135 21.37 -9.36 -12.85
C VAL A 135 19.95 -9.89 -12.72
N CYS A 136 19.25 -9.49 -11.66
CA CYS A 136 17.84 -9.82 -11.42
C CYS A 136 16.98 -8.56 -11.40
N ASP A 137 15.67 -8.73 -11.54
CA ASP A 137 14.72 -7.65 -11.31
C ASP A 137 14.30 -7.65 -9.82
N PHE A 138 14.82 -6.68 -9.06
CA PHE A 138 14.50 -6.56 -7.63
C PHE A 138 12.99 -6.49 -7.37
N VAL A 139 12.23 -5.88 -8.26
CA VAL A 139 10.77 -5.73 -8.10
C VAL A 139 10.07 -7.08 -8.21
N GLY A 140 10.29 -7.79 -9.32
CA GLY A 140 9.60 -9.05 -9.61
C GLY A 140 10.15 -10.23 -8.82
N ASP A 141 11.48 -10.31 -8.70
CA ASP A 141 12.15 -11.50 -8.15
C ASP A 141 12.28 -11.46 -6.62
N ILE A 142 12.21 -10.26 -6.00
CA ILE A 142 12.41 -10.11 -4.56
C ILE A 142 11.24 -9.38 -3.90
N ALA A 143 11.02 -8.09 -4.25
CA ALA A 143 10.11 -7.22 -3.51
C ALA A 143 8.64 -7.63 -3.62
N TYR A 144 8.24 -8.28 -4.73
CA TYR A 144 6.92 -8.88 -4.91
C TYR A 144 6.81 -10.26 -4.27
N GLN A 145 7.88 -11.07 -4.35
CA GLN A 145 7.82 -12.46 -3.87
C GLN A 145 7.67 -12.55 -2.35
N VAL A 146 8.38 -11.72 -1.59
CA VAL A 146 8.34 -11.80 -0.12
C VAL A 146 6.94 -11.64 0.44
N PRO A 147 6.20 -10.53 0.17
CA PRO A 147 4.85 -10.35 0.69
C PRO A 147 3.85 -11.37 0.14
N MET A 148 3.97 -11.79 -1.13
CA MET A 148 3.06 -12.78 -1.70
C MET A 148 3.22 -14.16 -1.05
N HIS A 149 4.44 -14.59 -0.78
CA HIS A 149 4.66 -15.82 -0.03
C HIS A 149 4.12 -15.74 1.39
N LEU A 150 4.25 -14.60 2.06
CA LEU A 150 3.69 -14.40 3.40
C LEU A 150 2.16 -14.44 3.40
N ILE A 151 1.51 -13.78 2.44
CA ILE A 151 0.06 -13.85 2.26
C ILE A 151 -0.37 -15.30 2.03
N ALA A 152 0.34 -16.03 1.16
CA ALA A 152 0.08 -17.43 0.90
C ALA A 152 0.20 -18.31 2.15
N ASP A 153 1.19 -18.03 3.01
CA ASP A 153 1.37 -18.73 4.29
C ASP A 153 0.25 -18.39 5.31
N ILE A 154 -0.22 -17.13 5.36
CA ILE A 154 -1.34 -16.69 6.21
C ILE A 154 -2.65 -17.36 5.80
N VAL A 155 -2.93 -17.37 4.49
CA VAL A 155 -4.15 -17.92 3.90
C VAL A 155 -4.08 -19.44 3.82
N GLY A 156 -2.87 -20.01 3.89
CA GLY A 156 -2.65 -21.46 3.74
C GLY A 156 -2.82 -21.93 2.28
N ILE A 157 -2.35 -21.11 1.31
CA ILE A 157 -2.32 -21.48 -0.12
C ILE A 157 -1.27 -22.56 -0.32
N PRO A 158 -1.63 -23.72 -0.91
CA PRO A 158 -0.69 -24.78 -1.26
C PRO A 158 0.46 -24.27 -2.14
N GLU A 159 1.67 -24.79 -1.94
CA GLU A 159 2.86 -24.37 -2.72
C GLU A 159 2.64 -24.57 -4.24
N SER A 160 1.93 -25.61 -4.64
CA SER A 160 1.61 -25.90 -6.06
C SER A 160 0.77 -24.81 -6.73
N ASP A 161 -0.06 -24.09 -5.97
CA ASP A 161 -1.02 -23.13 -6.48
C ASP A 161 -0.45 -21.70 -6.50
N ARG A 162 0.60 -21.45 -5.70
CA ARG A 162 1.19 -20.11 -5.52
C ARG A 162 1.59 -19.42 -6.82
N PRO A 163 2.28 -20.08 -7.77
CA PRO A 163 2.66 -19.41 -9.02
C PRO A 163 1.46 -18.87 -9.78
N TRP A 164 0.38 -19.66 -9.85
CA TRP A 164 -0.85 -19.26 -10.52
C TRP A 164 -1.54 -18.08 -9.78
N VAL A 165 -1.68 -18.18 -8.45
CA VAL A 165 -2.30 -17.09 -7.65
C VAL A 165 -1.51 -15.81 -7.79
N PHE A 166 -0.17 -15.88 -7.69
CA PHE A 166 0.71 -14.69 -7.77
C PHE A 166 0.59 -14.01 -9.14
N GLU A 167 0.59 -14.79 -10.21
CA GLU A 167 0.39 -14.28 -11.57
C GLU A 167 -0.98 -13.58 -11.71
N ARG A 168 -2.06 -14.16 -11.19
CA ARG A 168 -3.40 -13.57 -11.27
C ARG A 168 -3.54 -12.29 -10.45
N VAL A 169 -2.93 -12.24 -9.27
CA VAL A 169 -2.89 -11.01 -8.46
C VAL A 169 -2.10 -9.91 -9.17
N ASP A 170 -0.95 -10.22 -9.77
CA ASP A 170 -0.14 -9.27 -10.53
C ASP A 170 -0.90 -8.73 -11.77
N HIS A 171 -1.58 -9.62 -12.52
CA HIS A 171 -2.43 -9.21 -13.65
C HIS A 171 -3.58 -8.31 -13.21
N LEU A 172 -4.26 -8.66 -12.10
CA LEU A 172 -5.34 -7.84 -11.55
C LEU A 172 -4.84 -6.45 -11.15
N LEU A 173 -3.69 -6.35 -10.49
CA LEU A 173 -3.06 -5.08 -10.14
C LEU A 173 -2.74 -4.24 -11.38
N LYS A 174 -2.11 -4.85 -12.38
CA LYS A 174 -1.73 -4.18 -13.64
C LYS A 174 -2.94 -3.79 -14.48
N SER A 175 -4.00 -4.60 -14.49
CA SER A 175 -5.22 -4.33 -15.26
C SER A 175 -6.02 -3.16 -14.73
N GLY A 176 -5.76 -2.73 -13.53
CA GLY A 176 -6.31 -1.52 -12.98
C GLY A 176 -5.79 -0.23 -13.65
N ASP A 177 -4.64 -0.26 -14.28
CA ASP A 177 -4.06 0.87 -15.00
C ASP A 177 -4.59 0.90 -16.46
N PRO A 178 -5.41 1.89 -16.84
CA PRO A 178 -6.01 1.95 -18.17
C PRO A 178 -4.98 2.16 -19.30
N TYR A 179 -3.74 2.52 -18.96
CA TYR A 179 -2.66 2.74 -19.93
C TYR A 179 -1.84 1.48 -20.22
N ARG A 180 -2.14 0.34 -19.57
CA ARG A 180 -1.45 -0.94 -19.77
C ARG A 180 -2.09 -1.86 -20.80
N GLY A 181 -3.17 -1.40 -21.46
CA GLY A 181 -3.82 -2.12 -22.56
C GLY A 181 -4.73 -3.27 -22.13
N TYR A 182 -4.97 -3.47 -20.84
CA TYR A 182 -6.00 -4.37 -20.37
C TYR A 182 -7.39 -3.76 -20.58
N THR A 183 -8.35 -4.63 -20.88
CA THR A 183 -9.76 -4.26 -20.96
C THR A 183 -10.43 -4.39 -19.58
N GLU A 184 -11.62 -3.81 -19.44
CA GLU A 184 -12.45 -4.03 -18.25
C GLU A 184 -12.86 -5.52 -18.12
N ASP A 185 -13.08 -6.21 -19.24
CA ASP A 185 -13.39 -7.65 -19.24
C ASP A 185 -12.19 -8.48 -18.74
N ASP A 186 -10.95 -8.12 -19.11
CA ASP A 186 -9.76 -8.77 -18.57
C ASP A 186 -9.68 -8.59 -17.05
N ARG A 187 -9.90 -7.38 -16.55
CA ARG A 187 -9.89 -7.05 -15.13
C ARG A 187 -10.94 -7.85 -14.35
N LEU A 188 -12.16 -7.89 -14.87
CA LEU A 188 -13.25 -8.67 -14.29
C LEU A 188 -12.95 -10.18 -14.34
N GLY A 189 -12.35 -10.65 -15.43
CA GLY A 189 -11.91 -12.04 -15.58
C GLY A 189 -10.94 -12.45 -14.48
N PHE A 190 -9.87 -11.70 -14.25
CA PHE A 190 -8.90 -11.99 -13.18
C PHE A 190 -9.54 -11.97 -11.79
N GLN A 191 -10.47 -11.04 -11.55
CA GLN A 191 -11.19 -10.96 -10.29
C GLN A 191 -12.08 -12.19 -10.06
N VAL A 192 -12.82 -12.63 -11.07
CA VAL A 192 -13.67 -13.83 -11.00
C VAL A 192 -12.82 -15.07 -10.75
N GLU A 193 -11.71 -15.23 -11.47
CA GLU A 193 -10.80 -16.37 -11.28
C GLU A 193 -10.26 -16.44 -9.84
N LEU A 194 -9.91 -15.30 -9.25
CA LEU A 194 -9.44 -15.23 -7.85
C LEU A 194 -10.58 -15.52 -6.86
N PHE A 195 -11.81 -15.08 -7.12
CA PHE A 195 -12.97 -15.42 -6.29
C PHE A 195 -13.27 -16.92 -6.34
N GLU A 196 -13.28 -17.53 -7.51
CA GLU A 196 -13.46 -18.98 -7.66
C GLU A 196 -12.36 -19.76 -6.94
N TYR A 197 -11.12 -19.26 -6.97
CA TYR A 197 -10.02 -19.86 -6.22
C TYR A 197 -10.28 -19.75 -4.70
N ALA A 198 -10.66 -18.59 -4.20
CA ALA A 198 -10.98 -18.39 -2.78
C ALA A 198 -12.12 -19.29 -2.31
N GLN A 199 -13.15 -19.51 -3.16
CA GLN A 199 -14.25 -20.44 -2.88
C GLN A 199 -13.76 -21.87 -2.76
N ARG A 200 -12.94 -22.35 -3.73
CA ARG A 200 -12.36 -23.70 -3.70
C ARG A 200 -11.48 -23.90 -2.46
N LEU A 201 -10.60 -22.95 -2.18
CA LEU A 201 -9.75 -22.98 -1.00
C LEU A 201 -10.57 -23.02 0.30
N THR A 202 -11.62 -22.21 0.39
CA THR A 202 -12.52 -22.19 1.56
C THR A 202 -13.23 -23.52 1.74
N ALA A 203 -13.72 -24.12 0.66
CA ALA A 203 -14.37 -25.43 0.70
C ALA A 203 -13.38 -26.54 1.16
N ASP A 204 -12.15 -26.51 0.65
CA ASP A 204 -11.11 -27.45 1.08
C ASP A 204 -10.76 -27.28 2.57
N LYS A 205 -10.54 -26.03 3.03
CA LYS A 205 -10.24 -25.73 4.43
C LYS A 205 -11.37 -26.09 5.39
N ARG A 206 -12.61 -26.02 4.96
CA ARG A 206 -13.76 -26.51 5.75
C ARG A 206 -13.80 -28.03 5.82
N ALA A 207 -13.43 -28.73 4.75
CA ALA A 207 -13.36 -30.19 4.71
C ALA A 207 -12.11 -30.75 5.42
N HIS A 208 -10.99 -30.04 5.31
CA HIS A 208 -9.68 -30.43 5.85
C HIS A 208 -9.05 -29.26 6.65
N PRO A 209 -9.56 -28.98 7.86
CA PRO A 209 -9.09 -27.84 8.66
C PRO A 209 -7.60 -27.94 8.99
N THR A 210 -6.89 -26.82 8.84
CA THR A 210 -5.47 -26.67 9.19
C THR A 210 -5.27 -25.52 10.18
N ASP A 211 -4.09 -25.43 10.84
CA ASP A 211 -3.80 -24.36 11.79
C ASP A 211 -3.31 -23.09 11.06
N ASP A 212 -4.18 -22.52 10.23
CA ASP A 212 -3.98 -21.25 9.54
C ASP A 212 -5.13 -20.26 9.81
N VAL A 213 -4.90 -19.01 9.47
CA VAL A 213 -5.87 -17.94 9.67
C VAL A 213 -7.13 -18.17 8.83
N TRP A 214 -6.98 -18.68 7.60
CA TRP A 214 -8.10 -18.88 6.68
C TRP A 214 -9.11 -19.91 7.17
N THR A 215 -8.62 -21.05 7.70
CA THR A 215 -9.48 -22.08 8.31
C THR A 215 -10.37 -21.51 9.40
N LYS A 216 -9.83 -20.61 10.22
CA LYS A 216 -10.57 -20.00 11.33
C LYS A 216 -11.58 -18.95 10.85
N LEU A 217 -11.19 -18.13 9.87
CA LEU A 217 -12.09 -17.13 9.27
C LEU A 217 -13.22 -17.79 8.49
N ALA A 218 -12.97 -18.93 7.84
CA ALA A 218 -13.96 -19.70 7.10
C ALA A 218 -15.11 -20.24 7.97
N GLY A 219 -14.92 -20.30 9.28
CA GLY A 219 -15.95 -20.63 10.27
C GLY A 219 -16.74 -19.43 10.79
N GLN A 220 -16.32 -18.19 10.50
CA GLN A 220 -16.87 -16.96 11.08
C GLN A 220 -17.46 -15.98 10.07
N LEU A 221 -16.96 -16.00 8.82
CA LEU A 221 -17.37 -15.10 7.76
C LEU A 221 -18.19 -15.84 6.70
N ASP A 222 -19.07 -15.14 6.00
CA ASP A 222 -19.79 -15.70 4.85
C ASP A 222 -18.87 -15.84 3.63
N GLY A 223 -19.36 -16.51 2.56
CA GLY A 223 -18.53 -16.80 1.38
C GLY A 223 -18.06 -15.54 0.67
N PHE A 224 -18.96 -14.56 0.49
CA PHE A 224 -18.63 -13.31 -0.18
C PHE A 224 -17.66 -12.43 0.64
N GLU A 225 -17.82 -12.40 1.96
CA GLU A 225 -16.90 -11.68 2.84
C GLU A 225 -15.48 -12.27 2.78
N LEU A 226 -15.36 -13.60 2.71
CA LEU A 226 -14.09 -14.29 2.53
C LEU A 226 -13.45 -14.00 1.17
N GLU A 227 -14.23 -14.06 0.09
CA GLU A 227 -13.77 -13.76 -1.27
C GLU A 227 -13.22 -12.33 -1.36
N MET A 228 -13.96 -11.37 -0.83
CA MET A 228 -13.53 -9.97 -0.78
C MET A 228 -12.31 -9.77 0.13
N PHE A 229 -12.24 -10.49 1.25
CA PHE A 229 -11.08 -10.42 2.15
C PHE A 229 -9.84 -11.03 1.50
N PHE A 230 -9.97 -12.15 0.77
CA PHE A 230 -8.89 -12.76 -0.01
C PHE A 230 -8.31 -11.75 -1.02
N LEU A 231 -9.20 -11.14 -1.79
CA LEU A 231 -8.81 -10.17 -2.82
C LEU A 231 -8.08 -8.95 -2.21
N ILE A 232 -8.67 -8.35 -1.16
CA ILE A 232 -8.10 -7.17 -0.52
C ILE A 232 -6.78 -7.50 0.18
N LEU A 233 -6.68 -8.64 0.86
CA LEU A 233 -5.44 -9.07 1.50
C LEU A 233 -4.33 -9.24 0.47
N SER A 234 -4.63 -9.89 -0.67
CA SER A 234 -3.68 -10.14 -1.75
C SER A 234 -3.18 -8.83 -2.39
N ILE A 235 -4.07 -7.89 -2.67
CA ILE A 235 -3.72 -6.60 -3.28
C ILE A 235 -3.01 -5.68 -2.27
N ALA A 236 -3.61 -5.45 -1.11
CA ALA A 236 -3.12 -4.48 -0.15
C ALA A 236 -1.81 -4.90 0.52
N GLY A 237 -1.61 -6.20 0.71
CA GLY A 237 -0.40 -6.73 1.34
C GLY A 237 0.79 -6.79 0.37
N SER A 238 0.57 -7.10 -0.92
CA SER A 238 1.66 -7.27 -1.88
C SER A 238 2.20 -5.94 -2.41
N GLU A 239 1.34 -5.13 -3.00
CA GLU A 239 1.74 -3.93 -3.75
C GLU A 239 2.38 -2.87 -2.86
N THR A 240 1.83 -2.65 -1.68
CA THR A 240 2.34 -1.61 -0.77
C THR A 240 3.71 -1.97 -0.21
N THR A 241 3.93 -3.23 0.16
CA THR A 241 5.22 -3.71 0.66
C THR A 241 6.26 -3.75 -0.45
N ARG A 242 5.89 -4.20 -1.68
CA ARG A 242 6.73 -4.14 -2.87
C ARG A 242 7.27 -2.73 -3.10
N ASN A 243 6.39 -1.72 -3.08
CA ASN A 243 6.77 -0.33 -3.28
C ASN A 243 7.67 0.22 -2.16
N ALA A 244 7.37 -0.13 -0.90
CA ALA A 244 8.20 0.29 0.24
C ALA A 244 9.60 -0.30 0.17
N LEU A 245 9.74 -1.58 -0.19
CA LEU A 245 11.02 -2.27 -0.37
C LEU A 245 11.82 -1.68 -1.52
N THR A 246 11.19 -1.48 -2.67
CA THR A 246 11.89 -1.02 -3.89
C THR A 246 12.39 0.42 -3.73
N GLN A 247 11.51 1.33 -3.30
CA GLN A 247 11.90 2.73 -3.11
C GLN A 247 12.83 2.92 -1.90
N GLY A 248 12.67 2.09 -0.84
CA GLY A 248 13.57 2.05 0.29
C GLY A 248 14.98 1.61 -0.09
N LEU A 249 15.12 0.58 -0.93
CA LEU A 249 16.43 0.15 -1.45
C LEU A 249 17.10 1.24 -2.29
N ILE A 250 16.36 1.86 -3.22
CA ILE A 250 16.91 2.97 -4.03
C ILE A 250 17.38 4.09 -3.10
N ALA A 251 16.55 4.49 -2.13
CA ALA A 251 16.93 5.56 -1.20
C ALA A 251 18.18 5.21 -0.38
N LEU A 252 18.38 3.96 0.02
CA LEU A 252 19.57 3.50 0.71
C LEU A 252 20.80 3.52 -0.22
N LEU A 253 20.65 3.09 -1.48
CA LEU A 253 21.75 3.12 -2.45
C LEU A 253 22.13 4.56 -2.86
N ASP A 254 21.18 5.48 -2.88
CA ASP A 254 21.43 6.93 -3.10
C ASP A 254 22.05 7.61 -1.89
N ASN A 255 22.05 6.96 -0.70
CA ASN A 255 22.63 7.45 0.55
C ASN A 255 23.68 6.43 1.08
N PRO A 256 24.86 6.31 0.43
CA PRO A 256 25.83 5.25 0.71
C PRO A 256 26.36 5.26 2.15
N ASP A 257 26.44 6.41 2.79
CA ASP A 257 26.85 6.52 4.20
C ASP A 257 25.84 5.83 5.10
N GLN A 258 24.55 6.08 4.90
CA GLN A 258 23.47 5.42 5.67
C GLN A 258 23.38 3.92 5.35
N TRP A 259 23.65 3.54 4.10
CA TRP A 259 23.75 2.13 3.73
C TRP A 259 24.90 1.44 4.47
N ALA A 260 26.05 2.10 4.61
CA ALA A 260 27.18 1.59 5.37
C ALA A 260 26.88 1.49 6.88
N GLU A 261 26.16 2.47 7.44
CA GLU A 261 25.71 2.44 8.84
C GLU A 261 24.74 1.28 9.11
N LEU A 262 23.75 1.06 8.24
CA LEU A 262 22.82 -0.08 8.35
C LEU A 262 23.53 -1.43 8.27
N ARG A 263 24.61 -1.51 7.47
CA ARG A 263 25.47 -2.69 7.38
C ARG A 263 26.26 -2.95 8.66
N ALA A 264 26.68 -1.88 9.33
CA ALA A 264 27.49 -1.97 10.56
C ALA A 264 26.62 -2.24 11.78
N ASP A 265 25.39 -1.70 11.82
CA ASP A 265 24.45 -1.83 12.93
C ASP A 265 23.09 -2.31 12.43
N ARG A 266 22.79 -3.58 12.68
CA ARG A 266 21.54 -4.23 12.27
C ARG A 266 20.31 -3.72 13.03
N ASP A 267 20.46 -3.13 14.20
CA ASP A 267 19.35 -2.60 15.00
C ASP A 267 18.72 -1.39 14.32
N LEU A 268 19.48 -0.69 13.47
CA LEU A 268 18.97 0.39 12.61
C LEU A 268 17.93 -0.09 11.59
N ALA A 269 17.83 -1.38 11.30
CA ALA A 269 16.81 -1.89 10.36
C ALA A 269 15.37 -1.58 10.81
N VAL A 270 15.13 -1.38 12.11
CA VAL A 270 13.81 -1.01 12.64
C VAL A 270 13.41 0.40 12.19
N THR A 271 14.28 1.38 12.41
CA THR A 271 14.02 2.78 12.03
C THR A 271 14.15 3.00 10.53
N ALA A 272 15.08 2.29 9.87
CA ALA A 272 15.24 2.29 8.41
C ALA A 272 13.96 1.78 7.71
N ALA A 273 13.29 0.77 8.26
CA ALA A 273 12.03 0.27 7.71
C ALA A 273 10.91 1.32 7.79
N ASP A 274 10.73 1.98 8.94
CA ASP A 274 9.74 3.05 9.09
C ASP A 274 10.05 4.24 8.14
N GLU A 275 11.33 4.58 7.98
CA GLU A 275 11.73 5.64 7.06
C GLU A 275 11.51 5.24 5.59
N ALA A 276 11.82 4.00 5.20
CA ALA A 276 11.53 3.49 3.86
C ALA A 276 10.01 3.55 3.56
N ILE A 277 9.17 3.20 4.53
CA ILE A 277 7.71 3.25 4.41
C ILE A 277 7.21 4.71 4.33
N ARG A 278 7.78 5.64 5.11
CA ARG A 278 7.49 7.07 5.00
C ARG A 278 7.89 7.59 3.63
N TRP A 279 9.11 7.25 3.20
CA TRP A 279 9.70 7.71 1.95
C TRP A 279 8.92 7.26 0.73
N ALA A 280 8.58 6.00 0.65
CA ALA A 280 7.81 5.42 -0.44
C ALA A 280 6.34 5.89 -0.45
N SER A 281 5.73 6.06 0.74
CA SER A 281 4.30 6.38 0.86
C SER A 281 3.44 5.58 -0.13
N PRO A 282 3.41 4.23 -0.04
CA PRO A 282 2.88 3.37 -1.10
C PRO A 282 1.42 3.62 -1.47
N VAL A 283 0.61 4.05 -0.48
CA VAL A 283 -0.77 4.50 -0.72
C VAL A 283 -0.75 6.00 -0.97
N LEU A 284 -1.23 6.41 -2.14
CA LEU A 284 -1.27 7.82 -2.53
C LEU A 284 -2.33 8.59 -1.76
N PHE A 285 -3.54 8.06 -1.76
CA PHE A 285 -4.67 8.66 -1.07
C PHE A 285 -5.70 7.61 -0.68
N PHE A 286 -6.54 7.96 0.27
CA PHE A 286 -7.86 7.35 0.43
C PHE A 286 -8.95 8.39 0.21
N GLY A 287 -9.94 8.00 -0.59
CA GLY A 287 -11.16 8.78 -0.79
C GLY A 287 -12.14 8.55 0.36
N ARG A 288 -12.85 9.61 0.73
CA ARG A 288 -13.94 9.62 1.70
C ARG A 288 -15.09 10.47 1.17
N THR A 289 -16.28 10.27 1.73
CA THR A 289 -17.44 11.10 1.44
C THR A 289 -17.82 11.87 2.70
N ALA A 290 -17.95 13.20 2.59
CA ALA A 290 -18.43 14.01 3.70
C ALA A 290 -19.90 13.68 3.99
N THR A 291 -20.23 13.34 5.23
CA THR A 291 -21.60 12.98 5.66
C THR A 291 -22.43 14.20 6.07
N CYS A 292 -21.77 15.32 6.38
CA CYS A 292 -22.37 16.59 6.78
C CYS A 292 -21.51 17.74 6.28
N ASP A 293 -22.06 18.96 6.36
CA ASP A 293 -21.29 20.18 6.13
C ASP A 293 -20.24 20.33 7.23
N VAL A 294 -19.00 20.57 6.83
CA VAL A 294 -17.84 20.71 7.74
C VAL A 294 -16.84 21.72 7.19
N THR A 295 -16.17 22.46 8.09
CA THR A 295 -15.07 23.35 7.72
C THR A 295 -13.74 22.68 8.00
N VAL A 296 -12.89 22.56 6.97
CA VAL A 296 -11.52 22.00 7.05
C VAL A 296 -10.55 23.05 6.52
N GLY A 297 -9.50 23.38 7.28
CA GLY A 297 -8.52 24.37 6.84
C GLY A 297 -9.12 25.71 6.39
N GLY A 298 -10.26 26.11 6.96
CA GLY A 298 -10.97 27.34 6.59
C GLY A 298 -11.81 27.25 5.31
N GLN A 299 -11.97 26.08 4.72
CA GLN A 299 -12.84 25.83 3.55
C GLN A 299 -14.08 25.02 3.95
N ASP A 300 -15.22 25.37 3.35
CA ASP A 300 -16.50 24.71 3.61
C ASP A 300 -16.70 23.53 2.65
N VAL A 301 -16.53 22.32 3.15
CA VAL A 301 -16.85 21.05 2.50
C VAL A 301 -18.31 20.72 2.74
N LYS A 302 -19.06 20.37 1.70
CA LYS A 302 -20.49 20.08 1.79
C LYS A 302 -20.74 18.60 1.96
N SER A 303 -21.88 18.29 2.58
CA SER A 303 -22.39 16.91 2.64
C SER A 303 -22.50 16.33 1.23
N GLY A 304 -21.95 15.13 1.04
CA GLY A 304 -21.86 14.46 -0.26
C GLY A 304 -20.57 14.74 -1.05
N ASP A 305 -19.77 15.75 -0.66
CA ASP A 305 -18.51 16.03 -1.33
C ASP A 305 -17.52 14.87 -1.20
N ARG A 306 -16.76 14.61 -2.28
CA ARG A 306 -15.65 13.66 -2.29
C ARG A 306 -14.39 14.32 -1.78
N VAL A 307 -13.70 13.69 -0.82
CA VAL A 307 -12.49 14.22 -0.18
C VAL A 307 -11.37 13.18 -0.26
N LEU A 308 -10.21 13.57 -0.76
CA LEU A 308 -9.02 12.72 -0.88
C LEU A 308 -7.96 13.12 0.14
N PHE A 309 -7.42 12.15 0.86
CA PHE A 309 -6.36 12.33 1.86
C PHE A 309 -5.02 11.92 1.26
N TRP A 310 -4.16 12.88 0.88
CA TRP A 310 -2.92 12.62 0.16
C TRP A 310 -1.76 12.31 1.11
N TYR A 311 -1.53 11.04 1.40
CA TYR A 311 -0.52 10.58 2.35
C TYR A 311 0.92 10.95 1.99
N PRO A 312 1.40 10.85 0.71
CA PRO A 312 2.75 11.28 0.37
C PRO A 312 2.99 12.75 0.63
N SER A 313 1.95 13.59 0.47
CA SER A 313 2.01 15.01 0.82
C SER A 313 2.17 15.20 2.33
N GLY A 314 1.33 14.58 3.15
CA GLY A 314 1.43 14.64 4.60
C GLY A 314 2.76 14.10 5.14
N ASN A 315 3.32 13.05 4.50
CA ASN A 315 4.63 12.48 4.85
C ASN A 315 5.83 13.37 4.45
N ARG A 316 5.59 14.48 3.79
CA ARG A 316 6.57 15.50 3.42
C ARG A 316 6.21 16.89 3.96
N ASP A 317 5.33 16.94 4.96
CA ASP A 317 4.91 18.17 5.62
C ASP A 317 5.99 18.65 6.61
N ASP A 318 6.57 19.81 6.34
CA ASP A 318 7.63 20.43 7.14
C ASP A 318 7.17 20.97 8.49
N SER A 319 5.86 21.11 8.69
CA SER A 319 5.28 21.40 10.00
C SER A 319 5.41 20.25 11.01
N VAL A 320 5.67 19.03 10.51
CA VAL A 320 5.75 17.79 11.33
C VAL A 320 7.12 17.11 11.19
N PHE A 321 7.71 17.11 10.00
CA PHE A 321 8.98 16.46 9.75
C PHE A 321 10.09 17.48 9.50
N ALA A 322 11.11 17.49 10.36
CA ALA A 322 12.34 18.22 10.05
C ALA A 322 12.99 17.60 8.79
N ASP A 323 13.43 18.46 7.86
CA ASP A 323 14.02 18.02 6.59
C ASP A 323 13.21 16.91 5.90
N PRO A 324 11.92 17.15 5.52
CA PRO A 324 11.02 16.09 5.07
C PRO A 324 11.47 15.41 3.78
N PHE A 325 12.32 16.05 2.99
CA PHE A 325 12.91 15.56 1.75
C PHE A 325 14.28 14.90 1.91
N ARG A 326 14.77 14.79 3.15
CA ARG A 326 15.95 13.99 3.48
C ARG A 326 15.50 12.59 3.90
N PHE A 327 16.06 11.57 3.26
CA PHE A 327 15.98 10.19 3.74
C PHE A 327 16.89 10.04 4.96
N ASP A 328 16.38 9.52 6.07
CA ASP A 328 17.11 9.45 7.33
C ASP A 328 16.72 8.20 8.13
N ILE A 329 17.60 7.18 8.10
CA ILE A 329 17.36 5.91 8.81
C ILE A 329 17.35 6.05 10.34
N HIS A 330 17.77 7.20 10.87
CA HIS A 330 17.70 7.52 12.30
C HIS A 330 16.46 8.32 12.70
N ARG A 331 15.56 8.63 11.76
CA ARG A 331 14.40 9.47 12.03
C ARG A 331 13.56 8.91 13.18
N SER A 332 13.52 9.66 14.28
CA SER A 332 12.73 9.34 15.47
C SER A 332 12.37 10.64 16.22
N PRO A 333 11.08 10.93 16.47
CA PRO A 333 9.92 10.15 16.05
C PRO A 333 9.68 10.20 14.53
N ASN A 334 8.99 9.17 13.99
CA ASN A 334 8.60 9.10 12.58
C ASN A 334 7.07 8.91 12.46
N PRO A 335 6.26 9.95 12.70
CA PRO A 335 4.81 9.86 12.75
C PRO A 335 4.17 9.85 11.35
N HIS A 336 4.70 9.04 10.42
CA HIS A 336 4.21 9.00 9.06
C HIS A 336 2.78 8.47 8.93
N LEU A 337 2.08 8.93 7.89
CA LEU A 337 0.68 8.60 7.60
C LEU A 337 0.49 7.39 6.68
N SER A 338 1.56 6.70 6.30
CA SER A 338 1.49 5.57 5.33
C SER A 338 0.56 4.43 5.77
N PHE A 339 0.22 4.35 7.05
CA PHE A 339 -0.76 3.42 7.60
C PHE A 339 -2.11 4.06 7.97
N GLY A 340 -2.38 5.29 7.52
CA GLY A 340 -3.64 6.00 7.73
C GLY A 340 -3.69 6.90 8.98
N GLY A 341 -2.58 7.16 9.69
CA GLY A 341 -2.51 8.16 10.77
C GLY A 341 -3.36 7.90 12.01
N GLY A 342 -4.01 6.75 12.14
CA GLY A 342 -4.86 6.36 13.27
C GLY A 342 -6.34 6.22 12.91
N GLY A 343 -7.19 6.04 13.94
CA GLY A 343 -8.62 5.85 13.78
C GLY A 343 -9.04 4.41 13.45
N VAL A 344 -10.32 4.22 13.13
CA VAL A 344 -10.91 2.90 12.91
C VAL A 344 -10.35 2.18 11.69
N HIS A 345 -9.88 2.95 10.70
CA HIS A 345 -9.28 2.45 9.46
C HIS A 345 -7.75 2.35 9.49
N TYR A 346 -7.12 2.46 10.66
CA TYR A 346 -5.67 2.23 10.76
C TYR A 346 -5.30 0.85 10.18
N CYS A 347 -4.24 0.80 9.37
CA CYS A 347 -3.86 -0.42 8.64
C CYS A 347 -3.75 -1.63 9.56
N LEU A 348 -4.47 -2.70 9.19
CA LEU A 348 -4.47 -3.96 9.95
C LEU A 348 -3.09 -4.64 9.93
N GLY A 349 -2.43 -4.60 8.76
CA GLY A 349 -1.12 -5.20 8.50
C GLY A 349 0.08 -4.33 8.90
N ALA A 350 -0.11 -3.18 9.58
CA ALA A 350 0.97 -2.21 9.81
C ALA A 350 2.21 -2.81 10.47
N ASN A 351 2.04 -3.64 11.50
CA ASN A 351 3.16 -4.28 12.20
C ASN A 351 3.84 -5.34 11.33
N LEU A 352 3.07 -6.06 10.53
CA LEU A 352 3.58 -7.09 9.63
C LEU A 352 4.40 -6.46 8.50
N ALA A 353 3.86 -5.43 7.85
CA ALA A 353 4.57 -4.71 6.79
C ALA A 353 5.89 -4.08 7.29
N ARG A 354 5.90 -3.48 8.49
CA ARG A 354 7.14 -3.00 9.11
C ARG A 354 8.16 -4.13 9.28
N LYS A 355 7.69 -5.28 9.75
CA LYS A 355 8.56 -6.44 9.97
C LYS A 355 9.11 -6.98 8.65
N GLU A 356 8.31 -7.06 7.60
CA GLU A 356 8.77 -7.47 6.27
C GLU A 356 9.85 -6.54 5.74
N VAL A 357 9.59 -5.24 5.74
CA VAL A 357 10.58 -4.24 5.27
C VAL A 357 11.84 -4.29 6.10
N GLN A 358 11.72 -4.39 7.44
CA GLN A 358 12.85 -4.53 8.36
C GLN A 358 13.71 -5.75 8.04
N VAL A 359 13.08 -6.92 7.87
CA VAL A 359 13.80 -8.18 7.65
C VAL A 359 14.49 -8.17 6.28
N VAL A 360 13.82 -7.72 5.24
CA VAL A 360 14.38 -7.70 3.89
C VAL A 360 15.55 -6.72 3.79
N LEU A 361 15.37 -5.46 4.23
CA LEU A 361 16.43 -4.46 4.17
C LEU A 361 17.62 -4.84 5.07
N GLY A 362 17.33 -5.38 6.27
CA GLY A 362 18.36 -5.88 7.18
C GLY A 362 19.14 -7.08 6.61
N ALA A 363 18.47 -8.01 5.95
CA ALA A 363 19.11 -9.16 5.30
C ALA A 363 19.99 -8.75 4.11
N LEU A 364 19.50 -7.82 3.28
CA LEU A 364 20.25 -7.25 2.18
C LEU A 364 21.52 -6.56 2.69
N ALA A 365 21.40 -5.68 3.67
CA ALA A 365 22.54 -4.95 4.23
C ALA A 365 23.57 -5.87 4.85
N ALA A 366 23.14 -6.93 5.53
CA ALA A 366 24.02 -7.85 6.23
C ALA A 366 24.75 -8.82 5.30
N GLY A 367 24.07 -9.34 4.26
CA GLY A 367 24.55 -10.49 3.49
C GLY A 367 24.99 -10.21 2.07
N TYR A 368 24.68 -9.00 1.52
CA TYR A 368 24.86 -8.76 0.10
C TYR A 368 25.48 -7.41 -0.22
N ASP A 369 26.30 -7.38 -1.26
CA ASP A 369 26.62 -6.17 -1.99
C ASP A 369 25.59 -6.02 -3.10
N VAL A 370 24.92 -4.85 -3.16
CA VAL A 370 23.85 -4.56 -4.09
C VAL A 370 24.22 -3.34 -4.91
N GLU A 371 24.12 -3.46 -6.22
CA GLU A 371 24.41 -2.40 -7.18
C GLU A 371 23.27 -2.30 -8.20
N LEU A 372 22.92 -1.07 -8.59
CA LEU A 372 21.99 -0.86 -9.70
C LEU A 372 22.65 -1.31 -11.01
N ALA A 373 21.98 -2.20 -11.75
CA ALA A 373 22.41 -2.66 -13.07
C ALA A 373 21.70 -1.91 -14.22
N GLY A 374 20.77 -1.04 -13.90
CA GLY A 374 20.03 -0.17 -14.83
C GLY A 374 19.14 0.81 -14.09
N PRO A 375 18.54 1.76 -14.82
CA PRO A 375 17.60 2.72 -14.22
C PRO A 375 16.29 2.03 -13.82
N PRO A 376 15.57 2.56 -12.77
CA PRO A 376 14.25 2.09 -12.45
C PRO A 376 13.26 2.40 -13.58
N VAL A 377 12.35 1.47 -13.85
CA VAL A 377 11.22 1.67 -14.74
C VAL A 377 9.99 1.99 -13.88
N TRP A 378 9.52 3.22 -13.97
CA TRP A 378 8.36 3.66 -13.22
C TRP A 378 7.07 3.13 -13.85
N ALA A 379 6.14 2.70 -13.01
CA ALA A 379 4.78 2.42 -13.43
C ALA A 379 4.12 3.71 -13.92
N GLY A 380 3.54 3.68 -15.11
CA GLY A 380 2.74 4.77 -15.64
C GLY A 380 1.36 4.86 -14.96
N GLY A 381 0.46 5.67 -15.51
CA GLY A 381 -0.97 5.59 -15.19
C GLY A 381 -1.52 6.62 -14.21
N GLY A 382 -0.70 7.27 -13.42
CA GLY A 382 -1.13 8.34 -12.51
C GLY A 382 -2.07 7.87 -11.38
N PRO A 383 -2.88 8.78 -10.80
CA PRO A 383 -3.66 8.52 -9.59
C PRO A 383 -5.01 7.84 -9.86
N VAL A 384 -5.15 7.08 -10.94
CA VAL A 384 -6.37 6.30 -11.22
C VAL A 384 -6.66 5.33 -10.08
N HIS A 385 -5.60 4.76 -9.52
CA HIS A 385 -5.65 3.96 -8.29
C HIS A 385 -5.01 4.68 -7.11
N ASN A 386 -5.52 4.42 -5.93
CA ASN A 386 -4.97 4.93 -4.69
C ASN A 386 -3.63 4.27 -4.29
N VAL A 387 -3.29 3.15 -4.94
CA VAL A 387 -2.01 2.45 -4.80
C VAL A 387 -1.45 2.29 -6.19
N GLY A 388 -0.41 2.99 -6.58
CA GLY A 388 -0.03 2.74 -7.94
C GLY A 388 1.06 3.56 -8.60
N ILE A 389 1.71 4.47 -7.90
CA ILE A 389 2.96 5.02 -8.42
C ILE A 389 4.10 4.20 -7.86
N GLY A 390 4.26 3.01 -8.43
CA GLY A 390 5.33 2.09 -8.09
C GLY A 390 6.44 2.09 -9.13
N ILE A 391 7.36 1.21 -8.92
CA ILE A 391 8.43 0.87 -9.86
C ILE A 391 8.11 -0.51 -10.42
N ASP A 392 8.01 -0.62 -11.73
CA ASP A 392 7.68 -1.87 -12.42
C ASP A 392 8.88 -2.81 -12.51
N SER A 393 10.08 -2.24 -12.64
CA SER A 393 11.31 -3.01 -12.74
C SER A 393 12.48 -2.22 -12.17
N LEU A 394 13.34 -2.89 -11.43
CA LEU A 394 14.59 -2.36 -10.90
C LEU A 394 15.71 -3.39 -11.11
N PRO A 395 16.47 -3.28 -12.21
CA PRO A 395 17.60 -4.17 -12.45
C PRO A 395 18.68 -3.96 -11.40
N VAL A 396 19.03 -5.01 -10.67
CA VAL A 396 20.13 -4.99 -9.68
C VAL A 396 21.07 -6.18 -9.89
N ARG A 397 22.31 -6.00 -9.47
CA ARG A 397 23.26 -7.12 -9.27
C ARG A 397 23.49 -7.30 -7.77
N MET A 398 23.29 -8.52 -7.31
CA MET A 398 23.52 -8.89 -5.92
C MET A 398 24.63 -9.92 -5.84
N THR A 399 25.60 -9.66 -4.96
CA THR A 399 26.72 -10.58 -4.68
C THR A 399 26.76 -10.89 -3.20
N ALA A 400 26.79 -12.18 -2.86
CA ALA A 400 26.91 -12.59 -1.46
C ALA A 400 28.26 -12.12 -0.88
N ARG A 401 28.22 -11.53 0.31
CA ARG A 401 29.44 -11.08 1.02
C ARG A 401 30.11 -12.26 1.69
N SER A 402 31.42 -12.36 1.51
CA SER A 402 32.25 -13.27 2.32
C SER A 402 32.33 -12.73 3.75
N HIS A 403 31.98 -13.55 4.72
CA HIS A 403 32.09 -13.22 6.16
C HIS A 403 33.54 -13.34 6.62
#